data_047497c0283e82b9c95df0e4ddfe8264
#
_entry.id   047497c0283e82b9c95df0e4ddfe8264
#
_cell.length_a   1.000
_cell.length_b   1.000
_cell.length_c   1.000
_cell.angle_alpha   90.00
_cell.angle_beta   90.00
_cell.angle_gamma   90.00
#
_symmetry.space_group_name_H-M   'P 1'
#
loop_
_entity.id
_entity.type
_entity.pdbx_description
1 polymer ?
#
loop_
_entity_poly.entity_id
_entity_poly.type
_entity_poly.pdbx_seq_one_letter_code
_entity_poly.pdbx_strand_id
1 'polypeptide(L)'
;MMMTTIDRGRIALLAGILALSGAGNLYGQQKDFQSWYELELNAGLKNGIDLSLEAEQRFENNSLQYDRSVLTLSADYDLTGWFNAALGVRGLVRMNRERRLMPQYRIHADATLEHDISVFDCSLRSRLQYGFDEMDILRDAGGSKLVSRNRLEAKHHIFGTRIDVSASVESWHLLSGSPLRSFYKMRYSAGIGYMLGFRSDVSLRYILEDEFNVTDPLQSHILVVGFSYDF
;
A
#
# COMPACT_ATOMS: atom_id res chain seq x y z
N MET A 1 20.32 -12.59 33.88
CA MET A 1 19.46 -12.40 32.75
C MET A 1 19.93 -11.10 32.08
N MET A 2 20.91 -11.21 31.18
CA MET A 2 21.57 -10.06 30.53
C MET A 2 20.82 -9.77 29.23
N MET A 3 19.97 -8.77 29.23
CA MET A 3 19.42 -8.17 28.02
C MET A 3 20.60 -7.55 27.23
N THR A 4 20.92 -8.13 26.11
CA THR A 4 22.06 -7.74 25.29
C THR A 4 21.85 -6.35 24.71
N THR A 5 22.89 -5.53 24.72
CA THR A 5 22.95 -4.14 24.21
C THR A 5 22.51 -4.01 22.72
N ILE A 6 22.42 -5.12 22.02
CA ILE A 6 21.98 -5.21 20.61
C ILE A 6 20.48 -4.94 20.45
N ASP A 7 19.63 -5.32 21.43
CA ASP A 7 18.17 -5.11 21.35
C ASP A 7 17.75 -3.64 21.48
N ARG A 8 18.50 -2.85 22.24
CA ARG A 8 18.20 -1.41 22.43
C ARG A 8 18.45 -0.59 21.15
N GLY A 9 19.47 -0.95 20.38
CA GLY A 9 19.77 -0.25 19.11
C GLY A 9 18.72 -0.53 18.02
N ARG A 10 18.14 -1.72 18.00
CA ARG A 10 17.12 -2.12 17.03
C ARG A 10 15.77 -1.45 17.28
N ILE A 11 15.38 -1.33 18.54
CA ILE A 11 14.17 -0.58 18.97
C ILE A 11 14.34 0.91 18.67
N ALA A 12 15.55 1.47 18.86
CA ALA A 12 15.85 2.87 18.57
C ALA A 12 15.79 3.18 17.06
N LEU A 13 16.14 2.24 16.19
CA LEU A 13 16.07 2.42 14.73
C LEU A 13 14.61 2.47 14.25
N LEU A 14 13.76 1.58 14.75
CA LEU A 14 12.30 1.57 14.46
C LEU A 14 11.61 2.81 15.02
N ALA A 15 11.97 3.25 16.23
CA ALA A 15 11.47 4.49 16.82
C ALA A 15 11.95 5.74 16.05
N GLY A 16 13.16 5.71 15.50
CA GLY A 16 13.72 6.78 14.69
C GLY A 16 13.00 6.96 13.34
N ILE A 17 12.61 5.90 12.70
CA ILE A 17 11.83 5.93 11.44
C ILE A 17 10.42 6.49 11.69
N LEU A 18 9.79 6.12 12.80
CA LEU A 18 8.49 6.67 13.22
C LEU A 18 8.56 8.14 13.64
N ALA A 19 9.68 8.59 14.21
CA ALA A 19 9.88 10.00 14.64
C ALA A 19 10.12 10.95 13.47
N LEU A 20 10.73 10.48 12.37
CA LEU A 20 10.97 11.28 11.17
C LEU A 20 9.68 11.60 10.37
N SER A 21 8.61 10.83 10.55
CA SER A 21 7.32 11.08 9.91
C SER A 21 6.51 12.22 10.53
N GLY A 22 6.90 12.72 11.71
CA GLY A 22 6.16 13.76 12.46
C GLY A 22 6.56 15.21 12.20
N ALA A 23 7.58 15.50 11.37
CA ALA A 23 8.19 16.83 11.30
C ALA A 23 7.69 17.75 10.17
N GLY A 24 6.68 17.35 9.40
CA GLY A 24 6.13 18.15 8.32
C GLY A 24 4.77 18.74 8.65
N ASN A 25 4.69 19.75 9.53
CA ASN A 25 3.48 20.58 9.64
C ASN A 25 3.36 21.46 8.39
N LEU A 26 2.78 20.91 7.32
CA LEU A 26 2.32 21.70 6.19
C LEU A 26 1.02 22.39 6.61
N TYR A 27 1.13 23.66 6.97
CA TYR A 27 -0.02 24.52 7.26
C TYR A 27 -0.89 24.62 6.01
N GLY A 28 -2.14 24.13 6.08
CA GLY A 28 -3.14 24.26 5.02
C GLY A 28 -3.68 22.97 4.44
N GLN A 29 -3.15 21.79 4.78
CA GLN A 29 -3.72 20.51 4.35
C GLN A 29 -5.01 20.18 5.08
N GLN A 30 -6.04 19.78 4.33
CA GLN A 30 -7.23 19.17 4.90
C GLN A 30 -6.87 17.80 5.48
N LYS A 31 -7.45 17.43 6.63
CA LYS A 31 -7.24 16.13 7.26
C LYS A 31 -8.49 15.28 7.15
N ASP A 32 -8.33 14.01 6.84
CA ASP A 32 -9.44 13.05 6.80
C ASP A 32 -9.05 11.75 7.51
N PHE A 33 -9.99 11.14 8.20
CA PHE A 33 -9.86 9.79 8.74
C PHE A 33 -10.66 8.82 7.86
N GLN A 34 -10.00 7.74 7.43
CA GLN A 34 -10.57 6.74 6.52
C GLN A 34 -10.49 5.34 7.13
N SER A 35 -11.39 4.47 6.74
CA SER A 35 -11.31 3.04 7.01
C SER A 35 -11.38 2.24 5.72
N TRP A 36 -10.48 1.26 5.60
CA TRP A 36 -10.42 0.35 4.47
C TRP A 36 -10.55 -1.08 4.97
N TYR A 37 -11.28 -1.88 4.22
CA TYR A 37 -11.44 -3.31 4.48
C TYR A 37 -10.92 -4.07 3.27
N GLU A 38 -10.04 -5.03 3.50
CA GLU A 38 -9.35 -5.79 2.46
C GLU A 38 -9.60 -7.27 2.65
N LEU A 39 -9.90 -7.96 1.55
CA LEU A 39 -9.96 -9.41 1.45
C LEU A 39 -9.01 -9.83 0.34
N GLU A 40 -8.09 -10.72 0.65
CA GLU A 40 -7.10 -11.24 -0.29
C GLU A 40 -7.21 -12.76 -0.35
N LEU A 41 -7.23 -13.30 -1.56
CA LEU A 41 -7.29 -14.73 -1.84
C LEU A 41 -6.11 -15.08 -2.75
N ASN A 42 -5.22 -15.96 -2.28
CA ASN A 42 -4.02 -16.34 -2.99
C ASN A 42 -4.08 -17.81 -3.40
N ALA A 43 -3.60 -18.13 -4.59
CA ALA A 43 -3.51 -19.48 -5.10
C ALA A 43 -2.18 -19.71 -5.81
N GLY A 44 -1.34 -20.56 -5.20
CA GLY A 44 -0.09 -21.02 -5.81
C GLY A 44 -0.35 -21.99 -6.95
N LEU A 45 0.10 -21.64 -8.15
CA LEU A 45 0.04 -22.52 -9.31
C LEU A 45 1.37 -23.26 -9.47
N LYS A 46 1.38 -24.27 -10.33
CA LYS A 46 2.63 -24.94 -10.72
C LYS A 46 3.54 -23.96 -11.47
N ASN A 47 4.86 -24.21 -11.39
CA ASN A 47 5.91 -23.45 -12.08
C ASN A 47 6.16 -22.03 -11.54
N GLY A 48 5.93 -21.77 -10.25
CA GLY A 48 6.29 -20.50 -9.62
C GLY A 48 5.39 -19.32 -10.03
N ILE A 49 4.16 -19.60 -10.42
CA ILE A 49 3.14 -18.60 -10.69
C ILE A 49 2.18 -18.58 -9.50
N ASP A 50 1.98 -17.41 -8.91
CA ASP A 50 0.99 -17.17 -7.88
C ASP A 50 -0.09 -16.22 -8.40
N LEU A 51 -1.34 -16.57 -8.16
CA LEU A 51 -2.49 -15.73 -8.49
C LEU A 51 -3.03 -15.11 -7.21
N SER A 52 -3.31 -13.81 -7.23
CA SER A 52 -3.98 -13.12 -6.14
C SER A 52 -5.24 -12.41 -6.62
N LEU A 53 -6.30 -12.50 -5.81
CA LEU A 53 -7.54 -11.75 -5.96
C LEU A 53 -7.74 -10.91 -4.71
N GLU A 54 -7.66 -9.59 -4.85
CA GLU A 54 -7.83 -8.63 -3.77
C GLU A 54 -9.14 -7.86 -3.97
N ALA A 55 -9.99 -7.82 -2.95
CA ALA A 55 -11.17 -6.99 -2.89
C ALA A 55 -11.04 -5.97 -1.76
N GLU A 56 -11.25 -4.68 -2.08
CA GLU A 56 -11.15 -3.60 -1.11
C GLU A 56 -12.45 -2.79 -1.05
N GLN A 57 -12.82 -2.39 0.15
CA GLN A 57 -13.92 -1.46 0.42
C GLN A 57 -13.38 -0.27 1.21
N ARG A 58 -13.58 0.96 0.72
CA ARG A 58 -13.02 2.17 1.32
C ARG A 58 -14.10 3.16 1.70
N PHE A 59 -13.90 3.79 2.87
CA PHE A 59 -14.75 4.84 3.40
C PHE A 59 -13.90 6.06 3.73
N GLU A 60 -14.39 7.25 3.40
CA GLU A 60 -13.79 8.57 3.64
C GLU A 60 -14.68 9.44 4.56
N ASN A 61 -14.28 10.68 4.78
CA ASN A 61 -15.02 11.64 5.60
C ASN A 61 -15.29 11.10 7.01
N ASN A 62 -14.20 10.87 7.78
CA ASN A 62 -14.25 10.24 9.11
C ASN A 62 -14.90 8.85 9.10
N SER A 63 -14.68 8.08 8.01
CA SER A 63 -15.23 6.73 7.79
C SER A 63 -16.75 6.65 7.73
N LEU A 64 -17.42 7.76 7.52
CA LEU A 64 -18.89 7.84 7.45
C LEU A 64 -19.44 7.76 6.03
N GLN A 65 -18.59 7.97 5.02
CA GLN A 65 -19.01 8.04 3.64
C GLN A 65 -18.30 6.99 2.79
N TYR A 66 -19.08 6.27 1.98
CA TYR A 66 -18.51 5.36 0.99
C TYR A 66 -17.70 6.15 -0.05
N ASP A 67 -16.45 5.75 -0.27
CA ASP A 67 -15.57 6.27 -1.32
C ASP A 67 -15.57 5.34 -2.53
N ARG A 68 -15.09 4.10 -2.38
CA ARG A 68 -14.92 3.17 -3.50
C ARG A 68 -14.89 1.70 -3.10
N SER A 69 -15.23 0.84 -4.07
CA SER A 69 -14.91 -0.58 -4.06
C SER A 69 -13.88 -0.87 -5.14
N VAL A 70 -12.94 -1.74 -4.84
CA VAL A 70 -11.84 -2.11 -5.73
C VAL A 70 -11.76 -3.62 -5.82
N LEU A 71 -11.52 -4.14 -7.03
CA LEU A 71 -11.20 -5.53 -7.26
C LEU A 71 -9.91 -5.58 -8.10
N THR A 72 -8.90 -6.31 -7.61
CA THR A 72 -7.62 -6.49 -8.29
C THR A 72 -7.38 -7.97 -8.52
N LEU A 73 -7.00 -8.33 -9.73
CA LEU A 73 -6.47 -9.66 -10.05
C LEU A 73 -5.02 -9.48 -10.49
N SER A 74 -4.11 -10.22 -9.87
CA SER A 74 -2.69 -10.22 -10.21
C SER A 74 -2.18 -11.63 -10.46
N ALA A 75 -1.15 -11.72 -11.27
CA ALA A 75 -0.34 -12.90 -11.45
C ALA A 75 1.12 -12.51 -11.18
N ASP A 76 1.71 -13.19 -10.23
CA ASP A 76 3.08 -13.01 -9.79
C ASP A 76 3.93 -14.18 -10.28
N TYR A 77 5.18 -13.92 -10.63
CA TYR A 77 6.12 -14.93 -11.09
C TYR A 77 7.48 -14.71 -10.45
N ASP A 78 7.95 -15.74 -9.74
CA ASP A 78 9.27 -15.76 -9.15
C ASP A 78 10.34 -16.06 -10.21
N LEU A 79 11.00 -15.01 -10.69
CA LEU A 79 12.09 -15.13 -11.67
C LEU A 79 13.34 -15.71 -11.02
N THR A 80 13.62 -15.31 -9.79
CA THR A 80 14.73 -15.82 -8.96
C THR A 80 14.30 -15.74 -7.49
N GLY A 81 15.07 -16.35 -6.57
CA GLY A 81 14.77 -16.27 -5.13
C GLY A 81 14.89 -14.87 -4.50
N TRP A 82 15.22 -13.83 -5.27
CA TRP A 82 15.34 -12.44 -4.82
C TRP A 82 14.65 -11.43 -5.75
N PHE A 83 14.10 -11.90 -6.87
CA PHE A 83 13.45 -11.05 -7.86
C PHE A 83 12.16 -11.66 -8.36
N ASN A 84 11.06 -10.94 -8.17
CA ASN A 84 9.71 -11.27 -8.57
C ASN A 84 9.17 -10.23 -9.55
N ALA A 85 8.39 -10.66 -10.53
CA ALA A 85 7.67 -9.79 -11.46
C ALA A 85 6.18 -10.13 -11.45
N ALA A 86 5.33 -9.11 -11.45
CA ALA A 86 3.88 -9.29 -11.46
C ALA A 86 3.19 -8.45 -12.53
N LEU A 87 2.06 -8.95 -12.98
CA LEU A 87 1.11 -8.21 -13.82
C LEU A 87 -0.27 -8.26 -13.17
N GLY A 88 -0.98 -7.14 -13.23
CA GLY A 88 -2.32 -7.11 -12.65
C GLY A 88 -3.26 -6.16 -13.35
N VAL A 89 -4.54 -6.46 -13.19
CA VAL A 89 -5.66 -5.64 -13.64
C VAL A 89 -6.50 -5.26 -12.42
N ARG A 90 -6.95 -4.02 -12.38
CA ARG A 90 -7.74 -3.46 -11.29
C ARG A 90 -8.97 -2.78 -11.85
N GLY A 91 -10.14 -3.24 -11.43
CA GLY A 91 -11.40 -2.54 -11.60
C GLY A 91 -11.76 -1.82 -10.31
N LEU A 92 -12.27 -0.61 -10.40
CA LEU A 92 -12.78 0.09 -9.25
C LEU A 92 -14.05 0.86 -9.60
N VAL A 93 -14.94 1.00 -8.63
CA VAL A 93 -16.13 1.82 -8.72
C VAL A 93 -16.05 2.86 -7.62
N ARG A 94 -15.96 4.11 -8.00
CA ARG A 94 -15.83 5.24 -7.09
C ARG A 94 -17.08 6.10 -7.09
N MET A 95 -17.41 6.67 -5.94
CA MET A 95 -18.45 7.69 -5.83
C MET A 95 -17.86 9.07 -6.16
N ASN A 96 -18.45 9.78 -7.13
CA ASN A 96 -18.07 11.15 -7.44
C ASN A 96 -18.75 12.16 -6.51
N ARG A 97 -18.42 13.45 -6.61
CA ARG A 97 -19.03 14.53 -5.83
C ARG A 97 -20.55 14.68 -6.02
N GLU A 98 -21.07 14.25 -7.17
CA GLU A 98 -22.50 14.25 -7.50
C GLU A 98 -23.22 12.98 -7.01
N ARG A 99 -22.54 12.14 -6.20
CA ARG A 99 -23.02 10.84 -5.71
C ARG A 99 -23.38 9.85 -6.84
N ARG A 100 -22.65 9.89 -7.94
CA ARG A 100 -22.75 8.91 -9.02
C ARG A 100 -21.58 7.93 -8.94
N LEU A 101 -21.86 6.67 -9.18
CA LEU A 101 -20.84 5.63 -9.26
C LEU A 101 -20.14 5.69 -10.62
N MET A 102 -18.81 5.86 -10.58
CA MET A 102 -17.97 5.97 -11.76
C MET A 102 -17.01 4.77 -11.82
N PRO A 103 -17.15 3.89 -12.82
CA PRO A 103 -16.21 2.80 -13.01
C PRO A 103 -14.88 3.34 -13.56
N GLN A 104 -13.78 2.76 -13.08
CA GLN A 104 -12.43 3.05 -13.55
C GLN A 104 -11.65 1.74 -13.67
N TYR A 105 -10.68 1.70 -14.56
CA TYR A 105 -9.86 0.52 -14.80
C TYR A 105 -8.38 0.89 -14.80
N ARG A 106 -7.55 -0.02 -14.26
CA ARG A 106 -6.10 0.13 -14.23
C ARG A 106 -5.44 -1.18 -14.61
N ILE A 107 -4.31 -1.07 -15.26
CA ILE A 107 -3.37 -2.18 -15.41
C ILE A 107 -2.06 -1.80 -14.75
N HIS A 108 -1.34 -2.78 -14.24
CA HIS A 108 -0.04 -2.52 -13.64
C HIS A 108 0.93 -3.67 -13.89
N ALA A 109 2.21 -3.31 -13.87
CA ALA A 109 3.33 -4.23 -13.85
C ALA A 109 4.22 -3.88 -12.65
N ASP A 110 4.64 -4.91 -11.92
CA ASP A 110 5.50 -4.78 -10.76
C ASP A 110 6.84 -5.47 -11.01
N ALA A 111 7.89 -4.91 -10.43
CA ALA A 111 9.18 -5.52 -10.24
C ALA A 111 9.52 -5.41 -8.75
N THR A 112 9.74 -6.53 -8.09
CA THR A 112 10.03 -6.59 -6.65
C THR A 112 11.38 -7.23 -6.43
N LEU A 113 12.22 -6.57 -5.65
CA LEU A 113 13.47 -7.08 -5.12
C LEU A 113 13.27 -7.43 -3.65
N GLU A 114 13.71 -8.62 -3.25
CA GLU A 114 13.59 -9.12 -1.90
C GLU A 114 14.96 -9.48 -1.34
N HIS A 115 15.19 -9.10 -0.09
CA HIS A 115 16.45 -9.39 0.58
C HIS A 115 16.27 -9.41 2.10
N ASP A 116 16.80 -10.47 2.70
CA ASP A 116 16.75 -10.64 4.16
C ASP A 116 17.90 -9.87 4.80
N ILE A 117 17.57 -8.95 5.67
CA ILE A 117 18.54 -8.18 6.45
C ILE A 117 18.39 -8.54 7.93
N SER A 118 19.22 -9.45 8.38
CA SER A 118 19.22 -9.97 9.76
C SER A 118 17.91 -10.72 10.09
N VAL A 119 16.97 -10.05 10.76
CA VAL A 119 15.66 -10.60 11.17
C VAL A 119 14.52 -9.97 10.41
N PHE A 120 14.82 -9.10 9.47
CA PHE A 120 13.83 -8.39 8.67
C PHE A 120 13.84 -8.91 7.22
N ASP A 121 12.66 -9.21 6.73
CA ASP A 121 12.40 -9.46 5.32
C ASP A 121 12.14 -8.10 4.66
N CYS A 122 13.08 -7.65 3.84
CA CYS A 122 13.01 -6.34 3.20
C CYS A 122 12.65 -6.50 1.72
N SER A 123 11.74 -5.67 1.23
CA SER A 123 11.37 -5.64 -0.19
C SER A 123 11.35 -4.23 -0.76
N LEU A 124 11.79 -4.11 -2.01
CA LEU A 124 11.66 -2.90 -2.82
C LEU A 124 10.83 -3.22 -4.05
N ARG A 125 9.61 -2.71 -4.10
CA ARG A 125 8.70 -2.87 -5.25
C ARG A 125 8.62 -1.58 -6.05
N SER A 126 8.86 -1.69 -7.36
CA SER A 126 8.56 -0.67 -8.36
C SER A 126 7.35 -1.09 -9.17
N ARG A 127 6.27 -0.30 -9.14
CA ARG A 127 5.05 -0.52 -9.91
C ARG A 127 4.91 0.55 -10.99
N LEU A 128 4.68 0.14 -12.20
CA LEU A 128 4.22 1.00 -13.29
C LEU A 128 2.73 0.75 -13.50
N GLN A 129 1.91 1.78 -13.32
CA GLN A 129 0.45 1.69 -13.38
C GLN A 129 -0.09 2.62 -14.45
N TYR A 130 -0.94 2.09 -15.32
CA TYR A 130 -1.70 2.87 -16.29
C TYR A 130 -3.19 2.82 -15.95
N GLY A 131 -3.79 3.98 -15.75
CA GLY A 131 -5.20 4.12 -15.44
C GLY A 131 -5.96 4.75 -16.59
N PHE A 132 -7.15 4.20 -16.88
CA PHE A 132 -8.06 4.69 -17.89
C PHE A 132 -9.09 5.59 -17.21
N ASP A 133 -9.31 6.80 -17.74
CA ASP A 133 -10.29 7.78 -17.25
C ASP A 133 -10.22 8.09 -15.75
N GLU A 134 -8.99 8.20 -15.22
CA GLU A 134 -8.76 8.53 -13.81
C GLU A 134 -9.07 10.00 -13.51
N MET A 135 -10.13 10.22 -12.74
CA MET A 135 -10.52 11.57 -12.27
C MET A 135 -9.75 12.03 -11.01
N ASP A 136 -8.89 11.18 -10.44
CA ASP A 136 -8.41 11.30 -9.06
C ASP A 136 -7.14 12.08 -8.81
N ILE A 137 -6.19 12.06 -9.74
CA ILE A 137 -4.82 12.45 -9.39
C ILE A 137 -4.64 13.96 -9.29
N LEU A 138 -5.42 14.74 -10.01
CA LEU A 138 -5.28 16.20 -9.99
C LEU A 138 -6.61 16.93 -9.80
N ARG A 139 -7.70 16.21 -9.51
CA ARG A 139 -9.07 16.76 -9.45
C ARG A 139 -9.49 17.54 -10.72
N ASP A 140 -8.67 17.48 -11.76
CA ASP A 140 -8.89 18.08 -13.06
C ASP A 140 -9.33 17.00 -14.05
N ALA A 141 -9.90 17.42 -15.15
CA ALA A 141 -10.52 16.63 -16.22
C ALA A 141 -9.97 15.21 -16.38
N GLY A 142 -10.88 14.24 -16.48
CA GLY A 142 -10.57 12.83 -16.71
C GLY A 142 -9.59 12.62 -17.87
N GLY A 143 -8.92 11.48 -17.87
CA GLY A 143 -7.96 11.06 -18.87
C GLY A 143 -7.07 9.95 -18.37
N SER A 144 -6.40 9.29 -19.30
CA SER A 144 -5.49 8.21 -18.97
C SER A 144 -4.22 8.74 -18.30
N LYS A 145 -3.76 8.06 -17.26
CA LYS A 145 -2.59 8.48 -16.48
C LYS A 145 -1.61 7.33 -16.29
N LEU A 146 -0.35 7.64 -16.50
CA LEU A 146 0.77 6.73 -16.20
C LEU A 146 1.42 7.16 -14.91
N VAL A 147 1.49 6.25 -13.93
CA VAL A 147 2.00 6.50 -12.58
C VAL A 147 3.08 5.48 -12.25
N SER A 148 4.21 5.93 -11.72
CA SER A 148 5.20 5.08 -11.07
C SER A 148 4.99 5.13 -9.55
N ARG A 149 5.04 3.96 -8.90
CA ARG A 149 4.95 3.81 -7.46
C ARG A 149 6.14 2.99 -6.99
N ASN A 150 6.85 3.49 -5.98
CA ASN A 150 8.00 2.79 -5.42
C ASN A 150 7.78 2.60 -3.93
N ARG A 151 7.79 1.34 -3.47
CA ARG A 151 7.55 0.97 -2.07
C ARG A 151 8.74 0.22 -1.52
N LEU A 152 9.27 0.71 -0.41
CA LEU A 152 10.19 -0.01 0.45
C LEU A 152 9.41 -0.52 1.65
N GLU A 153 9.54 -1.79 1.95
CA GLU A 153 8.86 -2.45 3.08
C GLU A 153 9.85 -3.31 3.86
N ALA A 154 9.65 -3.35 5.17
CA ALA A 154 10.34 -4.27 6.07
C ALA A 154 9.30 -5.00 6.90
N LYS A 155 9.39 -6.33 6.96
CA LYS A 155 8.58 -7.22 7.77
C LYS A 155 9.46 -7.93 8.79
N HIS A 156 8.88 -8.29 9.92
CA HIS A 156 9.55 -9.09 10.95
C HIS A 156 8.56 -10.02 11.63
N HIS A 157 8.87 -11.31 11.58
CA HIS A 157 8.14 -12.32 12.35
C HIS A 157 8.62 -12.33 13.81
N ILE A 158 7.71 -12.12 14.77
CA ILE A 158 8.07 -12.17 16.20
C ILE A 158 8.20 -13.63 16.62
N PHE A 159 9.45 -14.06 16.80
CA PHE A 159 9.78 -15.44 17.11
C PHE A 159 8.98 -16.02 18.29
N GLY A 160 8.45 -17.23 18.12
CA GLY A 160 7.64 -17.91 19.14
C GLY A 160 6.19 -17.41 19.25
N THR A 161 5.76 -16.54 18.37
CA THR A 161 4.38 -16.03 18.28
C THR A 161 3.79 -16.28 16.90
N ARG A 162 2.54 -15.90 16.69
CA ARG A 162 1.86 -15.87 15.38
C ARG A 162 1.72 -14.44 14.85
N ILE A 163 2.63 -13.56 15.28
CA ILE A 163 2.54 -12.13 15.01
C ILE A 163 3.65 -11.72 14.08
N ASP A 164 3.27 -11.03 13.01
CA ASP A 164 4.15 -10.31 12.11
C ASP A 164 3.96 -8.81 12.31
N VAL A 165 5.03 -8.07 12.24
CA VAL A 165 5.00 -6.60 12.22
C VAL A 165 5.59 -6.10 10.92
N SER A 166 5.04 -5.03 10.38
CA SER A 166 5.52 -4.44 9.12
C SER A 166 5.57 -2.94 9.19
N ALA A 167 6.48 -2.37 8.41
CA ALA A 167 6.52 -0.93 8.15
C ALA A 167 6.89 -0.71 6.69
N SER A 168 6.27 0.28 6.05
CA SER A 168 6.61 0.63 4.68
C SER A 168 6.52 2.12 4.39
N VAL A 169 7.25 2.54 3.36
CA VAL A 169 7.15 3.86 2.76
C VAL A 169 6.95 3.70 1.26
N GLU A 170 5.99 4.43 0.68
CA GLU A 170 5.69 4.38 -0.75
C GLU A 170 5.59 5.80 -1.32
N SER A 171 6.25 6.03 -2.45
CA SER A 171 6.20 7.28 -3.21
C SER A 171 5.45 7.08 -4.53
N TRP A 172 4.76 8.15 -4.97
CA TRP A 172 3.95 8.13 -6.18
C TRP A 172 4.36 9.26 -7.10
N HIS A 173 4.65 8.91 -8.35
CA HIS A 173 5.13 9.83 -9.38
C HIS A 173 4.24 9.76 -10.62
N LEU A 174 3.64 10.88 -11.01
CA LEU A 174 2.90 10.99 -12.27
C LEU A 174 3.91 11.13 -13.40
N LEU A 175 3.91 10.18 -14.35
CA LEU A 175 4.79 10.16 -15.52
C LEU A 175 4.16 10.82 -16.74
N SER A 176 2.80 10.87 -16.80
CA SER A 176 2.05 11.57 -17.83
C SER A 176 1.69 12.97 -17.35
N GLY A 177 2.22 14.02 -17.99
CA GLY A 177 1.89 15.40 -17.64
C GLY A 177 3.11 16.30 -17.39
N SER A 178 2.93 17.38 -16.63
CA SER A 178 3.99 18.34 -16.35
C SER A 178 5.05 17.78 -15.40
N PRO A 179 6.35 17.90 -15.70
CA PRO A 179 7.45 17.44 -14.83
C PRO A 179 7.43 18.04 -13.42
N LEU A 180 6.90 19.25 -13.27
CA LEU A 180 6.84 19.98 -12.00
C LEU A 180 5.87 19.35 -10.98
N ARG A 181 4.95 18.50 -11.43
CA ARG A 181 3.96 17.80 -10.59
C ARG A 181 4.16 16.28 -10.57
N SER A 182 5.34 15.81 -10.94
CA SER A 182 5.60 14.38 -11.04
C SER A 182 5.44 13.66 -9.69
N PHE A 183 6.04 14.18 -8.62
CA PHE A 183 5.88 13.65 -7.27
C PHE A 183 4.66 14.28 -6.61
N TYR A 184 3.66 13.45 -6.30
CA TYR A 184 2.39 13.99 -5.80
C TYR A 184 1.86 13.32 -4.53
N LYS A 185 2.45 12.19 -4.10
CA LYS A 185 1.95 11.48 -2.92
C LYS A 185 3.03 10.65 -2.23
N MET A 186 3.01 10.66 -0.90
CA MET A 186 3.75 9.74 -0.04
C MET A 186 2.78 8.97 0.84
N ARG A 187 3.14 7.74 1.14
CA ARG A 187 2.41 6.90 2.08
C ARG A 187 3.39 6.24 3.03
N TYR A 188 3.10 6.36 4.32
CA TYR A 188 3.81 5.68 5.40
C TYR A 188 2.85 4.69 6.03
N SER A 189 3.27 3.45 6.25
CA SER A 189 2.41 2.47 6.91
C SER A 189 3.15 1.69 7.98
N ALA A 190 2.40 1.30 9.01
CA ALA A 190 2.83 0.36 10.02
C ALA A 190 1.68 -0.62 10.30
N GLY A 191 2.00 -1.90 10.48
CA GLY A 191 0.98 -2.93 10.60
C GLY A 191 1.38 -4.07 11.50
N ILE A 192 0.36 -4.80 11.94
CA ILE A 192 0.45 -6.07 12.64
C ILE A 192 -0.40 -7.08 11.89
N GLY A 193 0.17 -8.26 11.62
CA GLY A 193 -0.52 -9.46 11.14
C GLY A 193 -0.61 -10.50 12.26
N TYR A 194 -1.68 -11.29 12.24
CA TYR A 194 -1.85 -12.44 13.14
C TYR A 194 -2.30 -13.66 12.34
N MET A 195 -1.49 -14.70 12.34
CA MET A 195 -1.79 -15.97 11.68
C MET A 195 -2.88 -16.73 12.47
N LEU A 196 -4.08 -16.83 11.89
CA LEU A 196 -5.20 -17.60 12.44
C LEU A 196 -4.97 -19.10 12.28
N GLY A 197 -4.30 -19.49 11.22
CA GLY A 197 -4.00 -20.88 10.88
C GLY A 197 -2.85 -20.97 9.88
N PHE A 198 -2.72 -22.11 9.19
CA PHE A 198 -1.67 -22.31 8.18
C PHE A 198 -1.95 -21.59 6.86
N ARG A 199 -3.18 -21.14 6.64
CA ARG A 199 -3.66 -20.61 5.36
C ARG A 199 -4.43 -19.31 5.51
N SER A 200 -4.49 -18.72 6.68
CA SER A 200 -5.29 -17.52 6.88
C SER A 200 -4.68 -16.62 7.93
N ASP A 201 -4.69 -15.34 7.66
CA ASP A 201 -4.28 -14.31 8.58
C ASP A 201 -5.24 -13.12 8.57
N VAL A 202 -5.20 -12.38 9.67
CA VAL A 202 -5.84 -11.08 9.81
C VAL A 202 -4.78 -10.02 10.02
N SER A 203 -4.99 -8.84 9.48
CA SER A 203 -4.07 -7.73 9.63
C SER A 203 -4.77 -6.45 10.05
N LEU A 204 -4.05 -5.64 10.79
CA LEU A 204 -4.41 -4.28 11.13
C LEU A 204 -3.25 -3.37 10.73
N ARG A 205 -3.51 -2.39 9.83
CA ARG A 205 -2.49 -1.44 9.38
C ARG A 205 -2.98 -0.01 9.58
N TYR A 206 -2.10 0.84 10.02
CA TYR A 206 -2.29 2.27 10.01
C TYR A 206 -1.47 2.88 8.88
N ILE A 207 -2.08 3.75 8.09
CA ILE A 207 -1.45 4.44 6.97
C ILE A 207 -1.61 5.94 7.17
N LEU A 208 -0.51 6.67 7.05
CA LEU A 208 -0.50 8.10 6.85
C LEU A 208 -0.20 8.38 5.38
N GLU A 209 -1.12 9.02 4.70
CA GLU A 209 -0.98 9.39 3.29
C GLU A 209 -0.98 10.91 3.15
N ASP A 210 0.09 11.44 2.55
CA ASP A 210 0.27 12.88 2.31
C ASP A 210 0.28 13.17 0.81
N GLU A 211 -0.51 14.14 0.38
CA GLU A 211 -0.53 14.66 -0.99
C GLU A 211 0.33 15.92 -1.13
N PHE A 212 1.05 16.00 -2.25
CA PHE A 212 1.96 17.10 -2.58
C PHE A 212 1.72 17.56 -4.01
N ASN A 213 2.03 18.82 -4.32
CA ASN A 213 2.01 19.35 -5.68
C ASN A 213 0.66 19.17 -6.41
N VAL A 214 -0.42 19.07 -5.66
CA VAL A 214 -1.80 18.95 -6.16
C VAL A 214 -2.64 20.13 -5.69
N THR A 215 -3.77 20.36 -6.34
CA THR A 215 -4.75 21.35 -5.89
C THR A 215 -5.49 20.79 -4.69
N ASP A 216 -5.56 21.54 -3.58
CA ASP A 216 -6.17 21.14 -2.30
C ASP A 216 -5.60 19.81 -1.75
N PRO A 217 -4.32 19.77 -1.34
CA PRO A 217 -3.68 18.56 -0.86
C PRO A 217 -4.37 18.04 0.40
N LEU A 218 -4.55 16.72 0.46
CA LEU A 218 -5.18 16.01 1.57
C LEU A 218 -4.13 15.22 2.36
N GLN A 219 -4.24 15.26 3.69
CA GLN A 219 -3.57 14.32 4.59
C GLN A 219 -4.60 13.31 5.09
N SER A 220 -4.43 12.03 4.77
CA SER A 220 -5.35 10.98 5.17
C SER A 220 -4.72 10.07 6.23
N HIS A 221 -5.46 9.89 7.33
CA HIS A 221 -5.19 8.91 8.36
C HIS A 221 -6.07 7.70 8.12
N ILE A 222 -5.51 6.55 7.77
CA ILE A 222 -6.26 5.42 7.26
C ILE A 222 -6.04 4.22 8.18
N LEU A 223 -7.12 3.62 8.65
CA LEU A 223 -7.11 2.34 9.34
C LEU A 223 -7.54 1.25 8.37
N VAL A 224 -6.70 0.23 8.20
CA VAL A 224 -6.95 -0.90 7.31
C VAL A 224 -7.14 -2.16 8.12
N VAL A 225 -8.23 -2.88 7.87
CA VAL A 225 -8.47 -4.22 8.39
C VAL A 225 -8.43 -5.18 7.21
N GLY A 226 -7.52 -6.15 7.26
CA GLY A 226 -7.31 -7.12 6.20
C GLY A 226 -7.56 -8.54 6.68
N PHE A 227 -8.01 -9.39 5.76
CA PHE A 227 -8.05 -10.83 5.88
C PHE A 227 -7.46 -11.44 4.62
N SER A 228 -6.55 -12.40 4.77
CA SER A 228 -6.02 -13.16 3.65
C SER A 228 -6.23 -14.66 3.83
N TYR A 229 -6.34 -15.36 2.70
CA TYR A 229 -6.48 -16.82 2.64
C TYR A 229 -5.67 -17.39 1.47
N ASP A 230 -4.84 -18.40 1.77
CA ASP A 230 -4.01 -19.14 0.81
C ASP A 230 -4.62 -20.51 0.54
N PHE A 231 -4.86 -20.85 -0.75
CA PHE A 231 -5.44 -22.12 -1.18
C PHE A 231 -4.44 -23.27 -1.29
#